data_ca8d67552b01d0fe9ee59741bf9a0c49
#
_entry.id   ca8d67552b01d0fe9ee59741bf9a0c49
#
_cell.length_a   1.000
_cell.length_b   1.000
_cell.length_c   1.000
_cell.angle_alpha   90.00
_cell.angle_beta   90.00
_cell.angle_gamma   90.00
#
_symmetry.space_group_name_H-M   'P 1'
#
loop_
_entity.id
_entity.type
_entity.pdbx_description
1 polymer ?
#
loop_
_entity_poly.entity_id
_entity_poly.type
_entity_poly.pdbx_seq_one_letter_code
_entity_poly.pdbx_strand_id
1 'polypeptide(L)'
;MNTYRAGIDIGSTTVKLVLLDEEGKLLFGEYRRHCAHTQEALSALLREARERVGDCALRAKITGSGAINLAKALGIPFVQEVVAVADALRREAPQTDVAIELGGEDAKIIYFGTTLEERMNGVCAGGTGSFIDQMAALLQTDAAGLDREAEKYQQIYPIAARCGVFAKTDIQPLINEGATKADLAASIFQAVVNQTISGLACGKPIRGHVAFLGGPLHFLPQLKAAFIRTLKLTDETAIDPPNSHLFAAMGAALDETACEALPIASLIDRLTSGVEMAFELHRLPALFASQKDYDAFCARHARAVVEKGDLASYTGGCFLGVDAGSTTTKLALIGERGELLWSYYANNQGSPIETAKRAVSALARELPESAHILRECSTGYGEALLKAAFSLDEGEVETIAHCTAAS
;
A
#
# COMPACT_ATOMS: atom_id res chain seq x y z
N MET A 1 18.97 20.36 32.92
CA MET A 1 18.40 19.88 31.65
C MET A 1 17.73 18.55 31.95
N ASN A 2 16.44 18.40 31.65
CA ASN A 2 15.73 17.16 31.89
C ASN A 2 16.29 16.06 30.99
N THR A 3 16.29 14.83 31.51
CA THR A 3 16.73 13.66 30.71
C THR A 3 15.54 12.73 30.53
N TYR A 4 15.30 12.30 29.27
CA TYR A 4 14.24 11.38 28.93
C TYR A 4 14.80 10.13 28.24
N ARG A 5 14.06 9.03 28.31
CA ARG A 5 14.32 7.83 27.52
C ARG A 5 13.72 8.02 26.15
N ALA A 6 14.48 7.81 25.08
CA ALA A 6 14.00 7.92 23.72
C ALA A 6 14.14 6.59 22.99
N GLY A 7 13.07 6.15 22.37
CA GLY A 7 13.06 4.99 21.48
C GLY A 7 12.72 5.41 20.05
N ILE A 8 13.56 4.98 19.13
CA ILE A 8 13.43 5.24 17.70
C ILE A 8 13.23 3.91 17.01
N ASP A 9 12.18 3.80 16.20
CA ASP A 9 11.99 2.63 15.34
C ASP A 9 12.03 3.06 13.88
N ILE A 10 12.97 2.49 13.13
CA ILE A 10 13.14 2.71 11.70
C ILE A 10 12.70 1.44 10.96
N GLY A 11 11.43 1.40 10.60
CA GLY A 11 10.90 0.34 9.75
C GLY A 11 11.14 0.60 8.26
N SER A 12 10.75 -0.34 7.42
CA SER A 12 10.90 -0.25 5.96
C SER A 12 10.13 0.92 5.31
N THR A 13 9.01 1.33 5.89
CA THR A 13 8.14 2.40 5.35
C THR A 13 7.92 3.56 6.31
N THR A 14 8.26 3.40 7.59
CA THR A 14 7.89 4.35 8.65
C THR A 14 9.01 4.57 9.66
N VAL A 15 9.01 5.78 10.23
CA VAL A 15 9.80 6.16 11.41
C VAL A 15 8.85 6.41 12.57
N LYS A 16 9.22 5.91 13.74
CA LYS A 16 8.51 6.15 15.00
C LYS A 16 9.48 6.72 16.02
N LEU A 17 9.01 7.67 16.80
CA LEU A 17 9.76 8.26 17.91
C LEU A 17 8.89 8.27 19.16
N VAL A 18 9.43 7.76 20.24
CA VAL A 18 8.80 7.75 21.56
C VAL A 18 9.72 8.41 22.55
N LEU A 19 9.19 9.28 23.41
CA LEU A 19 9.87 9.80 24.59
C LEU A 19 9.10 9.36 25.83
N LEU A 20 9.80 8.74 26.77
CA LEU A 20 9.29 8.34 28.08
C LEU A 20 10.00 9.14 29.20
N ASP A 21 9.27 9.42 30.29
CA ASP A 21 9.90 9.90 31.50
C ASP A 21 10.68 8.78 32.26
N GLU A 22 11.20 9.10 33.43
CA GLU A 22 11.96 8.11 34.22
C GLU A 22 11.08 6.95 34.73
N GLU A 23 9.81 7.20 34.97
CA GLU A 23 8.81 6.21 35.35
C GLU A 23 8.30 5.40 34.16
N GLY A 24 8.69 5.78 32.93
CA GLY A 24 8.31 5.15 31.68
C GLY A 24 6.93 5.54 31.18
N LYS A 25 6.42 6.70 31.58
CA LYS A 25 5.19 7.29 31.05
C LYS A 25 5.46 7.96 29.71
N LEU A 26 4.55 7.76 28.77
CA LEU A 26 4.64 8.34 27.41
C LEU A 26 4.43 9.87 27.49
N LEU A 27 5.46 10.63 27.09
CA LEU A 27 5.44 12.10 26.96
C LEU A 27 5.21 12.54 25.52
N PHE A 28 5.79 11.80 24.57
CA PHE A 28 5.70 12.03 23.14
C PHE A 28 5.71 10.69 22.42
N GLY A 29 4.85 10.52 21.42
CA GLY A 29 4.81 9.34 20.58
C GLY A 29 4.23 9.68 19.23
N GLU A 30 5.03 9.51 18.17
CA GLU A 30 4.65 9.83 16.80
C GLU A 30 5.07 8.73 15.82
N TYR A 31 4.24 8.53 14.83
CA TYR A 31 4.38 7.57 13.73
C TYR A 31 4.30 8.30 12.40
N ARG A 32 5.34 8.15 11.56
CA ARG A 32 5.41 8.88 10.28
C ARG A 32 5.93 8.01 9.15
N ARG A 33 5.29 8.08 7.98
CA ARG A 33 5.84 7.51 6.75
C ARG A 33 7.04 8.34 6.30
N HIS A 34 8.16 7.67 5.97
CA HIS A 34 9.39 8.36 5.55
C HIS A 34 9.54 8.49 4.04
N CYS A 35 8.79 7.75 3.22
CA CYS A 35 8.86 7.81 1.75
C CYS A 35 10.32 7.83 1.23
N ALA A 36 11.17 6.95 1.76
CA ALA A 36 12.62 6.86 1.52
C ALA A 36 13.48 8.04 2.05
N HIS A 37 12.89 9.03 2.74
CA HIS A 37 13.57 10.17 3.38
C HIS A 37 13.68 9.97 4.90
N THR A 38 14.31 8.89 5.32
CA THR A 38 14.33 8.44 6.72
C THR A 38 14.95 9.47 7.66
N GLN A 39 16.10 10.07 7.29
CA GLN A 39 16.80 11.05 8.12
C GLN A 39 16.00 12.34 8.30
N GLU A 40 15.39 12.81 7.24
CA GLU A 40 14.51 14.00 7.25
C GLU A 40 13.28 13.77 8.13
N ALA A 41 12.64 12.61 7.99
CA ALA A 41 11.48 12.23 8.80
C ALA A 41 11.83 12.14 10.29
N LEU A 42 12.96 11.50 10.64
CA LEU A 42 13.41 11.42 12.03
C LEU A 42 13.81 12.79 12.58
N SER A 43 14.50 13.62 11.80
CA SER A 43 14.85 14.99 12.20
C SER A 43 13.62 15.84 12.49
N ALA A 44 12.58 15.71 11.65
CA ALA A 44 11.32 16.41 11.87
C ALA A 44 10.62 15.97 13.17
N LEU A 45 10.56 14.65 13.43
CA LEU A 45 9.99 14.11 14.67
C LEU A 45 10.76 14.58 15.92
N LEU A 46 12.09 14.64 15.86
CA LEU A 46 12.89 15.16 16.98
C LEU A 46 12.65 16.64 17.22
N ARG A 47 12.42 17.45 16.19
CA ARG A 47 12.06 18.86 16.34
C ARG A 47 10.69 19.03 16.99
N GLU A 48 9.69 18.28 16.55
CA GLU A 48 8.36 18.28 17.17
C GLU A 48 8.42 17.81 18.64
N ALA A 49 9.21 16.77 18.93
CA ALA A 49 9.44 16.35 20.30
C ALA A 49 10.07 17.47 21.15
N ARG A 50 11.08 18.16 20.60
CA ARG A 50 11.73 19.31 21.26
C ARG A 50 10.75 20.46 21.52
N GLU A 51 9.86 20.77 20.57
CA GLU A 51 8.81 21.78 20.76
C GLU A 51 7.86 21.42 21.89
N ARG A 52 7.59 20.11 22.06
CA ARG A 52 6.66 19.62 23.09
C ARG A 52 7.25 19.55 24.49
N VAL A 53 8.50 19.06 24.61
CA VAL A 53 9.13 18.82 25.92
C VAL A 53 10.23 19.81 26.27
N GLY A 54 10.59 20.73 25.37
CA GLY A 54 11.68 21.68 25.51
C GLY A 54 13.05 21.07 25.23
N ASP A 55 14.11 21.86 25.48
CA ASP A 55 15.49 21.39 25.39
C ASP A 55 15.76 20.35 26.48
N CYS A 56 16.16 19.16 26.06
CA CYS A 56 16.38 18.03 26.93
C CYS A 56 17.56 17.17 26.47
N ALA A 57 18.03 16.28 27.32
CA ALA A 57 18.94 15.22 26.98
C ALA A 57 18.16 13.91 26.78
N LEU A 58 18.55 13.12 25.80
CA LEU A 58 17.91 11.86 25.45
C LEU A 58 18.85 10.69 25.65
N ARG A 59 18.45 9.72 26.48
CA ARG A 59 19.01 8.37 26.45
C ARG A 59 18.33 7.65 25.28
N ALA A 60 18.90 7.86 24.10
CA ALA A 60 18.30 7.39 22.84
C ALA A 60 18.76 5.97 22.50
N LYS A 61 17.83 5.14 22.07
CA LYS A 61 18.06 3.82 21.50
C LYS A 61 17.25 3.66 20.24
N ILE A 62 17.74 2.81 19.35
CA ILE A 62 17.14 2.63 18.04
C ILE A 62 16.89 1.16 17.73
N THR A 63 15.79 0.87 17.06
CA THR A 63 15.38 -0.45 16.60
C THR A 63 14.81 -0.37 15.20
N GLY A 64 14.45 -1.52 14.63
CA GLY A 64 13.83 -1.64 13.32
C GLY A 64 14.78 -2.08 12.22
N SER A 65 14.23 -2.65 11.15
CA SER A 65 14.98 -3.28 10.05
C SER A 65 15.89 -2.30 9.29
N GLY A 66 15.54 -1.01 9.23
CA GLY A 66 16.32 0.06 8.58
C GLY A 66 17.33 0.77 9.49
N ALA A 67 17.42 0.40 10.76
CA ALA A 67 18.07 1.22 11.78
C ALA A 67 19.60 1.04 11.93
N ILE A 68 20.16 -0.10 11.55
CA ILE A 68 21.54 -0.50 11.93
C ILE A 68 22.60 0.52 11.50
N ASN A 69 22.53 1.00 10.25
CA ASN A 69 23.49 1.97 9.75
C ASN A 69 23.31 3.34 10.40
N LEU A 70 22.06 3.73 10.65
CA LEU A 70 21.73 4.99 11.32
C LEU A 70 22.15 4.98 12.80
N ALA A 71 22.01 3.85 13.50
CA ALA A 71 22.49 3.63 14.86
C ALA A 71 23.98 3.93 14.99
N LYS A 72 24.78 3.33 14.10
CA LYS A 72 26.24 3.54 14.05
C LYS A 72 26.59 5.00 13.79
N ALA A 73 25.93 5.62 12.84
CA ALA A 73 26.19 6.99 12.44
C ALA A 73 25.78 8.02 13.50
N LEU A 74 24.70 7.77 14.23
CA LEU A 74 24.26 8.61 15.35
C LEU A 74 25.02 8.31 16.66
N GLY A 75 25.75 7.18 16.75
CA GLY A 75 26.44 6.75 17.96
C GLY A 75 25.47 6.34 19.07
N ILE A 76 24.31 5.77 18.73
CA ILE A 76 23.30 5.30 19.68
C ILE A 76 23.14 3.77 19.62
N PRO A 77 22.85 3.09 20.76
CA PRO A 77 22.71 1.65 20.79
C PRO A 77 21.54 1.15 19.93
N PHE A 78 21.75 0.02 19.26
CA PHE A 78 20.72 -0.72 18.55
C PHE A 78 20.14 -1.80 19.46
N VAL A 79 18.81 -1.89 19.51
CA VAL A 79 18.04 -2.92 20.22
C VAL A 79 17.36 -3.82 19.18
N GLN A 80 17.41 -5.12 19.38
CA GLN A 80 16.71 -6.07 18.52
C GLN A 80 15.19 -5.85 18.62
N GLU A 81 14.51 -5.78 17.49
CA GLU A 81 13.09 -5.40 17.44
C GLU A 81 12.18 -6.36 18.22
N VAL A 82 12.43 -7.67 18.11
CA VAL A 82 11.66 -8.68 18.86
C VAL A 82 11.84 -8.52 20.37
N VAL A 83 13.02 -8.15 20.82
CA VAL A 83 13.30 -7.89 22.25
C VAL A 83 12.54 -6.63 22.69
N ALA A 84 12.66 -5.56 21.91
CA ALA A 84 11.96 -4.31 22.20
C ALA A 84 10.45 -4.52 22.29
N VAL A 85 9.83 -5.18 21.31
CA VAL A 85 8.39 -5.46 21.30
C VAL A 85 7.99 -6.34 22.50
N ALA A 86 8.81 -7.35 22.83
CA ALA A 86 8.52 -8.22 23.97
C ALA A 86 8.57 -7.46 25.31
N ASP A 87 9.52 -6.54 25.49
CA ASP A 87 9.65 -5.75 26.71
C ASP A 87 8.50 -4.73 26.85
N ALA A 88 8.09 -4.10 25.74
CA ALA A 88 6.90 -3.26 25.74
C ALA A 88 5.63 -4.06 26.09
N LEU A 89 5.44 -5.26 25.55
CA LEU A 89 4.29 -6.12 25.86
C LEU A 89 4.27 -6.60 27.31
N ARG A 90 5.43 -7.00 27.86
CA ARG A 90 5.52 -7.42 29.27
C ARG A 90 5.09 -6.33 30.23
N ARG A 91 5.29 -5.07 29.83
CA ARG A 91 4.89 -3.92 30.63
C ARG A 91 3.44 -3.52 30.42
N GLU A 92 3.02 -3.35 29.17
CA GLU A 92 1.74 -2.73 28.81
C GLU A 92 0.58 -3.76 28.71
N ALA A 93 0.91 -5.02 28.40
CA ALA A 93 -0.07 -6.10 28.23
C ALA A 93 0.52 -7.44 28.69
N PRO A 94 0.85 -7.60 30.00
CA PRO A 94 1.57 -8.76 30.56
C PRO A 94 0.83 -10.10 30.40
N GLN A 95 -0.49 -10.07 30.15
CA GLN A 95 -1.32 -11.25 29.92
C GLN A 95 -1.18 -11.83 28.50
N THR A 96 -0.40 -11.21 27.62
CA THR A 96 -0.27 -11.64 26.22
C THR A 96 0.35 -13.01 26.09
N ASP A 97 -0.34 -13.95 25.44
CA ASP A 97 0.18 -15.27 25.09
C ASP A 97 0.80 -15.27 23.68
N VAL A 98 0.20 -14.52 22.76
CA VAL A 98 0.66 -14.40 21.36
C VAL A 98 0.51 -12.94 20.93
N ALA A 99 1.50 -12.41 20.22
CA ALA A 99 1.37 -11.13 19.53
C ALA A 99 1.40 -11.32 18.01
N ILE A 100 0.53 -10.64 17.30
CA ILE A 100 0.54 -10.51 15.84
C ILE A 100 0.92 -9.07 15.54
N GLU A 101 2.03 -8.88 14.84
CA GLU A 101 2.51 -7.58 14.44
C GLU A 101 2.53 -7.49 12.91
N LEU A 102 1.87 -6.47 12.36
CA LEU A 102 1.95 -6.12 10.94
C LEU A 102 2.66 -4.79 10.78
N GLY A 103 3.81 -4.84 10.11
CA GLY A 103 4.59 -3.68 9.71
C GLY A 103 4.33 -3.24 8.26
N GLY A 104 5.20 -2.40 7.73
CA GLY A 104 5.18 -1.96 6.34
C GLY A 104 5.47 -3.11 5.36
N GLU A 105 6.53 -3.86 5.60
CA GLU A 105 6.95 -5.02 4.79
C GLU A 105 7.12 -6.29 5.61
N ASP A 106 7.13 -6.17 6.93
CA ASP A 106 7.30 -7.27 7.86
C ASP A 106 5.96 -7.66 8.49
N ALA A 107 5.75 -8.95 8.64
CA ALA A 107 4.66 -9.54 9.41
C ALA A 107 5.27 -10.54 10.40
N LYS A 108 4.88 -10.48 11.66
CA LYS A 108 5.45 -11.29 12.73
C LYS A 108 4.39 -11.91 13.60
N ILE A 109 4.65 -13.12 14.09
CA ILE A 109 3.92 -13.74 15.19
C ILE A 109 4.92 -14.07 16.29
N ILE A 110 4.69 -13.53 17.47
CA ILE A 110 5.54 -13.73 18.64
C ILE A 110 4.74 -14.56 19.66
N TYR A 111 5.27 -15.71 20.03
CA TYR A 111 4.68 -16.59 21.04
C TYR A 111 5.42 -16.40 22.37
N PHE A 112 4.68 -16.08 23.40
CA PHE A 112 5.16 -15.95 24.76
C PHE A 112 4.94 -17.28 25.51
N GLY A 113 6.02 -17.88 25.97
CA GLY A 113 6.03 -19.14 26.70
C GLY A 113 7.26 -19.23 27.58
N THR A 114 7.73 -20.43 27.85
CA THR A 114 9.01 -20.63 28.56
C THR A 114 10.20 -20.03 27.79
N THR A 115 10.11 -20.00 26.47
CA THR A 115 11.03 -19.31 25.56
C THR A 115 10.22 -18.44 24.62
N LEU A 116 10.78 -17.27 24.29
CA LEU A 116 10.21 -16.40 23.27
C LEU A 116 10.46 -17.02 21.89
N GLU A 117 9.42 -17.23 21.09
CA GLU A 117 9.53 -17.74 19.73
C GLU A 117 8.93 -16.71 18.77
N GLU A 118 9.76 -16.24 17.85
CA GLU A 118 9.35 -15.34 16.77
C GLU A 118 9.26 -16.08 15.45
N ARG A 119 8.23 -15.77 14.68
CA ARG A 119 8.08 -16.19 13.29
C ARG A 119 7.79 -14.95 12.45
N MET A 120 8.59 -14.75 11.43
CA MET A 120 8.52 -13.58 10.55
C MET A 120 8.43 -14.02 9.10
N ASN A 121 7.78 -13.22 8.25
CA ASN A 121 7.82 -13.44 6.80
C ASN A 121 9.26 -13.29 6.29
N GLY A 122 9.57 -14.04 5.23
CA GLY A 122 10.84 -13.90 4.52
C GLY A 122 10.83 -12.66 3.60
N VAL A 123 11.27 -12.83 2.36
CA VAL A 123 11.42 -11.74 1.38
C VAL A 123 10.09 -11.21 0.83
N CYS A 124 8.99 -11.92 1.03
CA CYS A 124 7.70 -11.57 0.45
C CYS A 124 6.89 -10.66 1.39
N ALA A 125 6.59 -9.45 0.93
CA ALA A 125 5.73 -8.50 1.64
C ALA A 125 4.21 -8.82 1.57
N GLY A 126 3.82 -10.00 1.07
CA GLY A 126 2.42 -10.45 1.07
C GLY A 126 1.86 -10.51 2.49
N GLY A 127 0.69 -9.90 2.71
CA GLY A 127 0.08 -9.84 4.04
C GLY A 127 0.60 -8.72 4.93
N THR A 128 1.27 -7.71 4.38
CA THR A 128 1.84 -6.57 5.12
C THR A 128 1.20 -5.24 4.70
N GLY A 129 1.61 -4.14 5.32
CA GLY A 129 1.13 -2.79 4.97
C GLY A 129 1.37 -2.42 3.51
N SER A 130 2.52 -2.77 2.93
CA SER A 130 2.83 -2.53 1.52
C SER A 130 1.90 -3.29 0.58
N PHE A 131 1.50 -4.52 0.94
CA PHE A 131 0.49 -5.24 0.18
C PHE A 131 -0.86 -4.53 0.22
N ILE A 132 -1.28 -4.07 1.40
CA ILE A 132 -2.54 -3.32 1.58
C ILE A 132 -2.51 -2.04 0.74
N ASP A 133 -1.42 -1.28 0.78
CA ASP A 133 -1.25 -0.05 -0.01
C ASP A 133 -1.34 -0.32 -1.52
N GLN A 134 -0.72 -1.41 -2.01
CA GLN A 134 -0.80 -1.80 -3.42
C GLN A 134 -2.23 -2.16 -3.85
N MET A 135 -2.96 -2.88 -2.99
CA MET A 135 -4.35 -3.25 -3.28
C MET A 135 -5.30 -2.05 -3.18
N ALA A 136 -5.06 -1.16 -2.23
CA ALA A 136 -5.79 0.09 -2.13
C ALA A 136 -5.59 0.97 -3.38
N ALA A 137 -4.35 1.09 -3.87
CA ALA A 137 -4.04 1.81 -5.11
C ALA A 137 -4.74 1.19 -6.33
N LEU A 138 -4.83 -0.15 -6.40
CA LEU A 138 -5.57 -0.85 -7.45
C LEU A 138 -7.06 -0.47 -7.46
N LEU A 139 -7.66 -0.31 -6.29
CA LEU A 139 -9.05 0.12 -6.10
C LEU A 139 -9.20 1.66 -6.09
N GLN A 140 -8.12 2.40 -6.39
CA GLN A 140 -8.10 3.87 -6.43
C GLN A 140 -8.52 4.51 -5.10
N THR A 141 -7.93 4.03 -4.01
CA THR A 141 -8.11 4.55 -2.66
C THR A 141 -6.79 4.42 -1.89
N ASP A 142 -6.79 4.84 -0.63
CA ASP A 142 -5.71 4.58 0.33
C ASP A 142 -6.12 3.47 1.32
N ALA A 143 -5.21 3.07 2.20
CA ALA A 143 -5.47 2.03 3.20
C ALA A 143 -6.66 2.38 4.11
N ALA A 144 -6.80 3.65 4.51
CA ALA A 144 -7.92 4.11 5.33
C ALA A 144 -9.25 4.08 4.54
N GLY A 145 -9.22 4.42 3.26
CA GLY A 145 -10.37 4.30 2.36
C GLY A 145 -10.78 2.85 2.15
N LEU A 146 -9.80 1.95 2.00
CA LEU A 146 -10.05 0.52 1.90
C LEU A 146 -10.75 -0.01 3.18
N ASP A 147 -10.32 0.43 4.35
CA ASP A 147 -10.92 0.05 5.63
C ASP A 147 -12.37 0.53 5.74
N ARG A 148 -12.65 1.79 5.37
CA ARG A 148 -14.02 2.32 5.33
C ARG A 148 -14.94 1.58 4.36
N GLU A 149 -14.43 1.16 3.21
CA GLU A 149 -15.22 0.35 2.27
C GLU A 149 -15.49 -1.04 2.84
N ALA A 150 -14.48 -1.67 3.46
CA ALA A 150 -14.62 -3.01 4.04
C ALA A 150 -15.69 -3.10 5.14
N GLU A 151 -16.08 -2.00 5.78
CA GLU A 151 -17.16 -1.99 6.78
C GLU A 151 -18.52 -2.41 6.19
N LYS A 152 -18.74 -2.19 4.89
CA LYS A 152 -20.04 -2.36 4.22
C LYS A 152 -20.15 -3.67 3.42
N TYR A 153 -19.17 -4.57 3.56
CA TYR A 153 -19.14 -5.79 2.76
C TYR A 153 -20.34 -6.71 3.01
N GLN A 154 -20.74 -7.43 1.99
CA GLN A 154 -21.77 -8.46 2.05
C GLN A 154 -21.23 -9.85 1.72
N GLN A 155 -20.13 -9.91 0.95
CA GLN A 155 -19.52 -11.14 0.47
C GLN A 155 -18.00 -11.06 0.53
N ILE A 156 -17.35 -12.20 0.76
CA ILE A 156 -15.89 -12.33 0.73
C ILE A 156 -15.51 -13.29 -0.41
N TYR A 157 -14.70 -12.82 -1.34
CA TYR A 157 -14.17 -13.61 -2.44
C TYR A 157 -12.85 -14.28 -2.05
N PRO A 158 -12.55 -15.49 -2.57
CA PRO A 158 -11.24 -16.08 -2.41
C PRO A 158 -10.21 -15.32 -3.24
N ILE A 159 -9.21 -14.74 -2.56
CA ILE A 159 -8.07 -14.06 -3.16
C ILE A 159 -6.81 -14.76 -2.71
N ALA A 160 -5.89 -15.02 -3.65
CA ALA A 160 -4.61 -15.64 -3.34
C ALA A 160 -3.78 -14.74 -2.41
N ALA A 161 -3.45 -15.26 -1.24
CA ALA A 161 -2.82 -14.49 -0.18
C ALA A 161 -1.29 -14.47 -0.24
N ARG A 162 -0.65 -15.20 -1.16
CA ARG A 162 0.80 -15.45 -1.14
C ARG A 162 1.65 -14.39 -1.81
N CYS A 163 1.14 -13.73 -2.83
CA CYS A 163 1.90 -12.79 -3.63
C CYS A 163 0.98 -11.68 -4.15
N GLY A 164 1.41 -10.42 -4.04
CA GLY A 164 0.65 -9.27 -4.53
C GLY A 164 0.34 -9.35 -6.04
N VAL A 165 1.20 -9.98 -6.83
CA VAL A 165 0.95 -10.21 -8.27
C VAL A 165 -0.21 -11.16 -8.47
N PHE A 166 -0.24 -12.31 -7.79
CA PHE A 166 -1.36 -13.25 -7.88
C PHE A 166 -2.65 -12.69 -7.29
N ALA A 167 -2.58 -11.98 -6.16
CA ALA A 167 -3.74 -11.30 -5.60
C ALA A 167 -4.34 -10.30 -6.61
N LYS A 168 -3.50 -9.54 -7.30
CA LYS A 168 -3.94 -8.64 -8.37
C LYS A 168 -4.62 -9.40 -9.51
N THR A 169 -4.10 -10.56 -9.89
CA THR A 169 -4.67 -11.40 -10.95
C THR A 169 -6.05 -11.97 -10.56
N ASP A 170 -6.29 -12.21 -9.28
CA ASP A 170 -7.58 -12.66 -8.79
C ASP A 170 -8.60 -11.50 -8.67
N ILE A 171 -8.13 -10.31 -8.26
CA ILE A 171 -8.99 -9.13 -8.06
C ILE A 171 -9.47 -8.55 -9.39
N GLN A 172 -8.64 -8.56 -10.43
CA GLN A 172 -8.97 -7.94 -11.72
C GLN A 172 -10.22 -8.54 -12.38
N PRO A 173 -10.37 -9.87 -12.49
CA PRO A 173 -11.62 -10.47 -13.00
C PRO A 173 -12.83 -10.08 -12.15
N LEU A 174 -12.72 -10.08 -10.82
CA LEU A 174 -13.81 -9.72 -9.93
C LEU A 174 -14.29 -8.27 -10.16
N ILE A 175 -13.35 -7.32 -10.38
CA ILE A 175 -13.69 -5.95 -10.77
C ILE A 175 -14.49 -5.95 -12.08
N ASN A 176 -14.03 -6.70 -13.07
CA ASN A 176 -14.66 -6.77 -14.38
C ASN A 176 -16.04 -7.47 -14.34
N GLU A 177 -16.23 -8.39 -13.42
CA GLU A 177 -17.50 -9.07 -13.15
C GLU A 177 -18.47 -8.25 -12.29
N GLY A 178 -18.06 -7.05 -11.85
CA GLY A 178 -18.91 -6.12 -11.13
C GLY A 178 -18.94 -6.31 -9.61
N ALA A 179 -17.94 -6.98 -9.03
CA ALA A 179 -17.79 -7.06 -7.58
C ALA A 179 -17.70 -5.66 -6.96
N THR A 180 -18.35 -5.47 -5.82
CA THR A 180 -18.36 -4.16 -5.14
C THR A 180 -17.00 -3.85 -4.51
N LYS A 181 -16.65 -2.56 -4.38
CA LYS A 181 -15.44 -2.15 -3.67
C LYS A 181 -15.44 -2.62 -2.22
N ALA A 182 -16.60 -2.65 -1.58
CA ALA A 182 -16.77 -3.11 -0.22
C ALA A 182 -16.38 -4.59 -0.07
N ASP A 183 -16.89 -5.44 -0.94
CA ASP A 183 -16.61 -6.88 -0.94
C ASP A 183 -15.13 -7.16 -1.28
N LEU A 184 -14.59 -6.43 -2.25
CA LEU A 184 -13.16 -6.55 -2.60
C LEU A 184 -12.26 -6.10 -1.46
N ALA A 185 -12.57 -5.02 -0.76
CA ALA A 185 -11.81 -4.52 0.37
C ALA A 185 -11.78 -5.54 1.53
N ALA A 186 -12.94 -6.10 1.90
CA ALA A 186 -13.04 -7.15 2.91
C ALA A 186 -12.31 -8.43 2.48
N SER A 187 -12.36 -8.77 1.19
CA SER A 187 -11.66 -9.94 0.62
C SER A 187 -10.13 -9.77 0.67
N ILE A 188 -9.62 -8.56 0.39
CA ILE A 188 -8.21 -8.22 0.53
C ILE A 188 -7.76 -8.37 1.99
N PHE A 189 -8.52 -7.84 2.96
CA PHE A 189 -8.19 -8.02 4.37
C PHE A 189 -8.23 -9.48 4.80
N GLN A 190 -9.20 -10.25 4.34
CA GLN A 190 -9.23 -11.68 4.60
C GLN A 190 -8.02 -12.41 4.00
N ALA A 191 -7.54 -11.99 2.83
CA ALA A 191 -6.32 -12.53 2.23
C ALA A 191 -5.08 -12.22 3.08
N VAL A 192 -4.96 -11.00 3.63
CA VAL A 192 -3.90 -10.64 4.60
C VAL A 192 -3.93 -11.55 5.82
N VAL A 193 -5.10 -11.74 6.42
CA VAL A 193 -5.30 -12.63 7.58
C VAL A 193 -4.88 -14.06 7.26
N ASN A 194 -5.36 -14.61 6.15
CA ASN A 194 -5.03 -15.97 5.72
C ASN A 194 -3.53 -16.14 5.49
N GLN A 195 -2.87 -15.16 4.86
CA GLN A 195 -1.43 -15.18 4.63
C GLN A 195 -0.64 -15.16 5.94
N THR A 196 -1.02 -14.28 6.87
CA THR A 196 -0.34 -14.17 8.17
C THR A 196 -0.50 -15.48 8.96
N ILE A 197 -1.71 -16.01 9.06
CA ILE A 197 -1.96 -17.23 9.84
C ILE A 197 -1.31 -18.44 9.18
N SER A 198 -1.58 -18.69 7.90
CA SER A 198 -1.08 -19.90 7.22
C SER A 198 0.42 -19.83 6.94
N GLY A 199 0.92 -18.65 6.58
CA GLY A 199 2.32 -18.44 6.21
C GLY A 199 3.28 -18.38 7.39
N LEU A 200 2.86 -17.82 8.51
CA LEU A 200 3.73 -17.63 9.69
C LEU A 200 3.47 -18.65 10.79
N ALA A 201 2.22 -18.93 11.14
CA ALA A 201 1.94 -19.89 12.21
C ALA A 201 2.32 -21.30 11.81
N CYS A 202 2.29 -21.65 10.51
CA CYS A 202 2.69 -22.97 10.01
C CYS A 202 2.11 -24.14 10.83
N GLY A 203 0.83 -24.06 11.17
CA GLY A 203 0.13 -25.06 11.97
C GLY A 203 0.26 -24.90 13.48
N LYS A 204 1.13 -24.03 14.00
CA LYS A 204 1.17 -23.74 15.45
C LYS A 204 -0.09 -22.95 15.85
N PRO A 205 -0.83 -23.39 16.89
CA PRO A 205 -2.04 -22.71 17.30
C PRO A 205 -1.78 -21.30 17.78
N ILE A 206 -2.58 -20.34 17.33
CA ILE A 206 -2.68 -18.99 17.88
C ILE A 206 -3.85 -19.02 18.87
N ARG A 207 -3.57 -19.04 20.17
CA ARG A 207 -4.56 -19.21 21.23
C ARG A 207 -4.19 -18.39 22.46
N GLY A 208 -5.17 -18.21 23.36
CA GLY A 208 -5.02 -17.41 24.56
C GLY A 208 -5.27 -15.93 24.26
N HIS A 209 -4.56 -15.07 24.96
CA HIS A 209 -4.65 -13.63 24.80
C HIS A 209 -3.75 -13.18 23.62
N VAL A 210 -4.38 -12.70 22.57
CA VAL A 210 -3.70 -12.31 21.33
C VAL A 210 -3.64 -10.79 21.23
N ALA A 211 -2.43 -10.23 21.29
CA ALA A 211 -2.19 -8.80 21.12
C ALA A 211 -2.00 -8.44 19.64
N PHE A 212 -2.62 -7.34 19.21
CA PHE A 212 -2.53 -6.81 17.85
C PHE A 212 -1.65 -5.57 17.82
N LEU A 213 -0.54 -5.64 17.05
CA LEU A 213 0.49 -4.62 17.02
C LEU A 213 0.81 -4.15 15.60
N GLY A 214 1.47 -3.00 15.52
CA GLY A 214 1.91 -2.41 14.26
C GLY A 214 0.87 -1.50 13.59
N GLY A 215 1.33 -0.69 12.65
CA GLY A 215 0.50 0.33 12.00
C GLY A 215 -0.78 -0.21 11.36
N PRO A 216 -0.72 -1.24 10.50
CA PRO A 216 -1.91 -1.80 9.88
C PRO A 216 -2.99 -2.25 10.86
N LEU A 217 -2.62 -2.94 11.95
CA LEU A 217 -3.58 -3.42 12.95
C LEU A 217 -4.08 -2.33 13.89
N HIS A 218 -3.31 -1.24 14.02
CA HIS A 218 -3.74 -0.08 14.81
C HIS A 218 -4.72 0.82 14.05
N PHE A 219 -4.41 1.12 12.77
CA PHE A 219 -5.16 2.10 11.99
C PHE A 219 -6.30 1.52 11.14
N LEU A 220 -6.37 0.18 10.98
CA LEU A 220 -7.36 -0.50 10.15
C LEU A 220 -8.23 -1.44 10.99
N PRO A 221 -9.29 -0.93 11.64
CA PRO A 221 -10.15 -1.72 12.51
C PRO A 221 -10.84 -2.89 11.79
N GLN A 222 -11.17 -2.77 10.49
CA GLN A 222 -11.78 -3.87 9.75
C GLN A 222 -10.79 -5.01 9.48
N LEU A 223 -9.50 -4.70 9.28
CA LEU A 223 -8.45 -5.70 9.20
C LEU A 223 -8.32 -6.45 10.54
N LYS A 224 -8.27 -5.74 11.66
CA LYS A 224 -8.23 -6.33 13.00
C LYS A 224 -9.46 -7.20 13.27
N ALA A 225 -10.66 -6.72 12.92
CA ALA A 225 -11.89 -7.49 13.03
C ALA A 225 -11.86 -8.79 12.19
N ALA A 226 -11.22 -8.78 11.03
CA ALA A 226 -11.04 -9.99 10.22
C ALA A 226 -10.13 -11.02 10.93
N PHE A 227 -9.07 -10.60 11.62
CA PHE A 227 -8.26 -11.49 12.48
C PHE A 227 -9.06 -12.06 13.64
N ILE A 228 -9.77 -11.22 14.39
CA ILE A 228 -10.60 -11.61 15.54
C ILE A 228 -11.61 -12.67 15.10
N ARG A 229 -12.34 -12.42 14.00
CA ARG A 229 -13.31 -13.35 13.43
C ARG A 229 -12.66 -14.68 13.01
N THR A 230 -11.54 -14.64 12.30
CA THR A 230 -10.88 -15.84 11.77
C THR A 230 -10.28 -16.71 12.88
N LEU A 231 -9.69 -16.09 13.90
CA LEU A 231 -9.12 -16.75 15.07
C LEU A 231 -10.17 -17.10 16.12
N LYS A 232 -11.43 -16.65 15.94
CA LYS A 232 -12.55 -16.85 16.87
C LYS A 232 -12.23 -16.32 18.28
N LEU A 233 -11.58 -15.17 18.34
CA LEU A 233 -11.28 -14.50 19.61
C LEU A 233 -12.52 -13.81 20.17
N THR A 234 -12.53 -13.67 21.49
CA THR A 234 -13.54 -12.90 22.24
C THR A 234 -12.96 -11.55 22.65
N ASP A 235 -13.80 -10.64 23.16
CA ASP A 235 -13.36 -9.35 23.69
C ASP A 235 -12.34 -9.49 24.84
N GLU A 236 -12.36 -10.62 25.55
CA GLU A 236 -11.40 -10.91 26.62
C GLU A 236 -10.06 -11.41 26.09
N THR A 237 -10.06 -12.12 24.96
CA THR A 237 -8.86 -12.73 24.38
C THR A 237 -8.22 -11.90 23.26
N ALA A 238 -8.93 -10.94 22.71
CA ALA A 238 -8.39 -9.97 21.76
C ALA A 238 -7.84 -8.75 22.49
N ILE A 239 -6.52 -8.61 22.55
CA ILE A 239 -5.87 -7.49 23.22
C ILE A 239 -5.53 -6.41 22.18
N ASP A 240 -6.07 -5.22 22.39
CA ASP A 240 -5.77 -4.02 21.60
C ASP A 240 -5.12 -2.96 22.51
N PRO A 241 -3.80 -3.05 22.74
CA PRO A 241 -3.15 -2.14 23.67
C PRO A 241 -3.09 -0.72 23.06
N PRO A 242 -3.24 0.31 23.91
CA PRO A 242 -3.07 1.68 23.44
C PRO A 242 -1.68 1.89 22.85
N ASN A 243 -1.59 2.70 21.81
CA ASN A 243 -0.33 2.96 21.10
C ASN A 243 0.36 1.70 20.51
N SER A 244 -0.39 0.67 20.17
CA SER A 244 0.10 -0.61 19.64
C SER A 244 1.03 -0.45 18.42
N HIS A 245 0.92 0.63 17.67
CA HIS A 245 1.78 0.98 16.54
C HIS A 245 3.17 1.54 16.94
N LEU A 246 3.38 1.84 18.22
CA LEU A 246 4.63 2.40 18.77
C LEU A 246 5.43 1.39 19.61
N PHE A 247 4.98 0.15 19.73
CA PHE A 247 5.52 -0.81 20.69
C PHE A 247 7.01 -1.12 20.49
N ALA A 248 7.49 -1.22 19.25
CA ALA A 248 8.92 -1.40 18.99
C ALA A 248 9.75 -0.20 19.51
N ALA A 249 9.29 1.04 19.25
CA ALA A 249 9.94 2.24 19.76
C ALA A 249 9.83 2.34 21.30
N MET A 250 8.66 2.01 21.88
CA MET A 250 8.47 2.00 23.34
C MET A 250 9.43 1.02 24.00
N GLY A 251 9.55 -0.20 23.49
CA GLY A 251 10.45 -1.20 24.00
C GLY A 251 11.92 -0.79 23.88
N ALA A 252 12.31 -0.17 22.77
CA ALA A 252 13.66 0.37 22.65
C ALA A 252 13.94 1.46 23.69
N ALA A 253 12.95 2.32 24.03
CA ALA A 253 13.09 3.31 25.10
C ALA A 253 13.16 2.68 26.50
N LEU A 254 12.52 1.52 26.68
CA LEU A 254 12.47 0.79 27.96
C LEU A 254 13.73 -0.08 28.20
N ASP A 255 14.46 -0.41 27.15
CA ASP A 255 15.68 -1.23 27.27
C ASP A 255 16.66 -0.61 28.29
N GLU A 256 17.24 -1.42 29.17
CA GLU A 256 18.08 -0.95 30.29
C GLU A 256 19.57 -0.89 29.96
N THR A 257 19.99 -1.25 28.74
CA THR A 257 21.37 -1.14 28.31
C THR A 257 21.88 0.28 28.51
N ALA A 258 22.99 0.44 29.18
CA ALA A 258 23.58 1.75 29.45
C ALA A 258 23.92 2.50 28.17
N CYS A 259 23.47 3.76 28.08
CA CYS A 259 23.83 4.65 26.99
C CYS A 259 24.01 6.08 27.50
N GLU A 260 24.87 6.83 26.80
CA GLU A 260 25.08 8.24 27.08
C GLU A 260 23.82 9.08 26.73
N ALA A 261 23.56 10.07 27.57
CA ALA A 261 22.50 11.02 27.30
C ALA A 261 23.02 12.11 26.36
N LEU A 262 22.42 12.21 25.17
CA LEU A 262 22.78 13.19 24.14
C LEU A 262 21.75 14.34 24.11
N PRO A 263 22.18 15.61 23.96
CA PRO A 263 21.25 16.71 23.74
C PRO A 263 20.41 16.45 22.50
N ILE A 264 19.10 16.70 22.58
CA ILE A 264 18.17 16.52 21.43
C ILE A 264 18.63 17.37 20.22
N ALA A 265 19.14 18.58 20.47
CA ALA A 265 19.70 19.43 19.43
C ALA A 265 20.88 18.77 18.68
N SER A 266 21.77 18.07 19.40
CA SER A 266 22.90 17.36 18.79
C SER A 266 22.46 16.24 17.85
N LEU A 267 21.39 15.50 18.20
CA LEU A 267 20.82 14.47 17.33
C LEU A 267 20.23 15.08 16.06
N ILE A 268 19.50 16.20 16.20
CA ILE A 268 18.94 16.94 15.06
C ILE A 268 20.06 17.44 14.14
N ASP A 269 21.12 18.03 14.70
CA ASP A 269 22.24 18.56 13.93
C ASP A 269 22.98 17.46 13.16
N ARG A 270 23.24 16.30 13.79
CA ARG A 270 23.84 15.13 13.12
C ARG A 270 22.99 14.68 11.92
N LEU A 271 21.68 14.58 12.07
CA LEU A 271 20.79 14.18 10.98
C LEU A 271 20.71 15.23 9.86
N THR A 272 20.78 16.52 10.21
CA THR A 272 20.67 17.64 9.24
C THR A 272 21.97 17.86 8.47
N SER A 273 23.14 17.64 9.09
CA SER A 273 24.44 17.73 8.41
C SER A 273 24.68 16.62 7.39
N GLY A 274 23.77 15.65 7.33
CA GLY A 274 23.83 14.52 6.42
C GLY A 274 24.75 13.42 6.94
N VAL A 275 24.14 12.30 7.34
CA VAL A 275 24.89 11.08 7.61
C VAL A 275 25.19 10.43 6.27
N GLU A 276 26.45 10.43 5.82
CA GLU A 276 26.86 9.62 4.68
C GLU A 276 26.66 8.15 5.00
N MET A 277 25.58 7.59 4.49
CA MET A 277 25.40 6.14 4.46
C MET A 277 26.08 5.63 3.18
N ALA A 278 27.19 4.96 3.32
CA ALA A 278 27.87 4.34 2.20
C ALA A 278 27.07 3.14 1.70
N PHE A 279 26.17 3.41 0.76
CA PHE A 279 25.57 2.36 -0.06
C PHE A 279 26.35 2.26 -1.37
N GLU A 280 27.09 1.18 -1.57
CA GLU A 280 27.56 0.80 -2.90
C GLU A 280 26.35 0.31 -3.73
N LEU A 281 25.71 1.23 -4.39
CA LEU A 281 24.70 0.89 -5.40
C LEU A 281 25.36 0.85 -6.77
N HIS A 282 25.44 -0.33 -7.37
CA HIS A 282 25.70 -0.46 -8.80
C HIS A 282 24.55 0.22 -9.56
N ARG A 283 24.80 1.41 -10.08
CA ARG A 283 23.84 2.14 -10.90
C ARG A 283 24.03 1.76 -12.37
N LEU A 284 22.93 1.45 -13.03
CA LEU A 284 22.93 1.37 -14.49
C LEU A 284 23.16 2.78 -15.07
N PRO A 285 23.76 2.87 -16.28
CA PRO A 285 23.85 4.16 -16.96
C PRO A 285 22.48 4.75 -17.24
N ALA A 286 22.41 6.06 -17.43
CA ALA A 286 21.18 6.73 -17.80
C ALA A 286 20.64 6.14 -19.12
N LEU A 287 19.30 6.05 -19.25
CA LEU A 287 18.64 5.49 -20.43
C LEU A 287 19.03 6.24 -21.72
N PHE A 288 19.22 7.55 -21.63
CA PHE A 288 19.72 8.39 -22.71
C PHE A 288 21.02 9.06 -22.25
N ALA A 289 22.07 8.95 -23.06
CA ALA A 289 23.36 9.56 -22.77
C ALA A 289 23.34 11.10 -22.97
N SER A 290 22.42 11.60 -23.79
CA SER A 290 22.29 13.03 -24.11
C SER A 290 20.83 13.41 -24.40
N GLN A 291 20.54 14.72 -24.34
CA GLN A 291 19.25 15.26 -24.78
C GLN A 291 18.98 14.90 -26.27
N LYS A 292 20.00 14.86 -27.09
CA LYS A 292 19.88 14.48 -28.51
C LYS A 292 19.36 13.05 -28.69
N ASP A 293 19.78 12.11 -27.85
CA ASP A 293 19.31 10.72 -27.91
C ASP A 293 17.83 10.62 -27.49
N TYR A 294 17.42 11.40 -26.49
CA TYR A 294 16.02 11.52 -26.09
C TYR A 294 15.16 12.13 -27.19
N ASP A 295 15.63 13.22 -27.84
CA ASP A 295 14.93 13.88 -28.92
C ASP A 295 14.79 12.96 -30.13
N ALA A 296 15.83 12.18 -30.45
CA ALA A 296 15.81 11.18 -31.51
C ALA A 296 14.80 10.05 -31.23
N PHE A 297 14.72 9.62 -29.96
CA PHE A 297 13.71 8.66 -29.50
C PHE A 297 12.29 9.23 -29.70
N CYS A 298 12.04 10.45 -29.22
CA CYS A 298 10.76 11.11 -29.37
C CYS A 298 10.37 11.31 -30.86
N ALA A 299 11.29 11.76 -31.66
CA ALA A 299 11.06 11.97 -33.11
C ALA A 299 10.74 10.66 -33.87
N ARG A 300 11.39 9.55 -33.47
CA ARG A 300 11.08 8.23 -34.03
C ARG A 300 9.66 7.80 -33.70
N HIS A 301 9.24 7.96 -32.42
CA HIS A 301 7.91 7.55 -31.95
C HIS A 301 6.79 8.47 -32.46
N ALA A 302 7.09 9.75 -32.68
CA ALA A 302 6.13 10.71 -33.23
C ALA A 302 5.71 10.40 -34.69
N ARG A 303 6.39 9.47 -35.37
CA ARG A 303 5.99 9.01 -36.72
C ARG A 303 4.86 7.99 -36.71
N ALA A 304 4.64 7.32 -35.56
CA ALA A 304 3.56 6.35 -35.40
C ALA A 304 2.26 7.09 -35.02
N VAL A 305 1.54 7.53 -36.06
CA VAL A 305 0.26 8.26 -35.92
C VAL A 305 -0.84 7.52 -36.67
N VAL A 306 -2.06 7.61 -36.16
CA VAL A 306 -3.28 7.17 -36.83
C VAL A 306 -3.88 8.35 -37.64
N GLU A 307 -4.50 8.05 -38.78
CA GLU A 307 -5.25 9.06 -39.55
C GLU A 307 -6.42 9.55 -38.67
N LYS A 308 -6.60 10.88 -38.62
CA LYS A 308 -7.68 11.51 -37.85
C LYS A 308 -8.64 12.23 -38.78
N GLY A 309 -9.94 12.01 -38.57
CA GLY A 309 -10.99 12.80 -39.16
C GLY A 309 -11.52 13.86 -38.19
N ASP A 310 -12.36 14.75 -38.69
CA ASP A 310 -13.05 15.76 -37.86
C ASP A 310 -14.48 15.31 -37.60
N LEU A 311 -14.79 14.94 -36.38
CA LEU A 311 -16.12 14.47 -35.97
C LEU A 311 -17.20 15.53 -36.22
N ALA A 312 -16.90 16.81 -35.95
CA ALA A 312 -17.89 17.88 -36.05
C ALA A 312 -18.45 18.09 -37.45
N SER A 313 -17.65 17.80 -38.49
CA SER A 313 -18.02 17.91 -39.91
C SER A 313 -18.30 16.55 -40.55
N TYR A 314 -18.23 15.46 -39.80
CA TYR A 314 -18.37 14.11 -40.38
C TYR A 314 -19.82 13.82 -40.78
N THR A 315 -19.94 13.15 -41.94
CA THR A 315 -21.23 12.68 -42.47
C THR A 315 -21.11 11.23 -42.91
N GLY A 316 -22.07 10.40 -42.54
CA GLY A 316 -22.10 8.99 -42.91
C GLY A 316 -22.01 8.01 -41.74
N GLY A 317 -21.68 6.77 -42.07
CA GLY A 317 -21.57 5.68 -41.12
C GLY A 317 -20.28 5.71 -40.31
N CYS A 318 -20.35 5.31 -39.07
CA CYS A 318 -19.18 5.14 -38.21
C CYS A 318 -19.31 3.90 -37.33
N PHE A 319 -18.22 3.47 -36.69
CA PHE A 319 -18.15 2.26 -35.87
C PHE A 319 -17.58 2.62 -34.51
N LEU A 320 -18.22 2.10 -33.44
CA LEU A 320 -17.80 2.33 -32.06
C LEU A 320 -17.11 1.07 -31.50
N GLY A 321 -15.84 1.20 -31.14
CA GLY A 321 -15.10 0.19 -30.39
C GLY A 321 -15.00 0.57 -28.91
N VAL A 322 -15.19 -0.40 -28.03
CA VAL A 322 -15.09 -0.24 -26.58
C VAL A 322 -14.14 -1.30 -26.02
N ASP A 323 -12.97 -0.88 -25.53
CA ASP A 323 -12.03 -1.75 -24.85
C ASP A 323 -12.16 -1.57 -23.33
N ALA A 324 -12.70 -2.58 -22.66
CA ALA A 324 -12.81 -2.64 -21.22
C ALA A 324 -11.66 -3.43 -20.62
N GLY A 325 -10.52 -2.78 -20.50
CA GLY A 325 -9.37 -3.38 -19.83
C GLY A 325 -9.55 -3.47 -18.32
N SER A 326 -8.62 -4.16 -17.66
CA SER A 326 -8.65 -4.38 -16.22
C SER A 326 -8.51 -3.10 -15.37
N THR A 327 -7.78 -2.10 -15.85
CA THR A 327 -7.54 -0.84 -15.14
C THR A 327 -8.08 0.38 -15.88
N THR A 328 -8.29 0.28 -17.18
CA THR A 328 -8.68 1.40 -18.04
C THR A 328 -9.77 1.00 -19.00
N THR A 329 -10.65 1.94 -19.32
CA THR A 329 -11.62 1.82 -20.42
C THR A 329 -11.27 2.81 -21.50
N LYS A 330 -11.28 2.33 -22.75
CA LYS A 330 -11.03 3.14 -23.94
C LYS A 330 -12.19 3.01 -24.90
N LEU A 331 -12.55 4.09 -25.57
CA LEU A 331 -13.50 4.09 -26.67
C LEU A 331 -12.86 4.75 -27.88
N ALA A 332 -13.14 4.21 -29.05
CA ALA A 332 -12.73 4.78 -30.32
C ALA A 332 -13.93 4.79 -31.28
N LEU A 333 -14.20 5.93 -31.86
CA LEU A 333 -15.13 6.07 -32.98
C LEU A 333 -14.33 6.23 -34.26
N ILE A 334 -14.52 5.33 -35.20
CA ILE A 334 -13.85 5.37 -36.51
C ILE A 334 -14.84 5.56 -37.65
N GLY A 335 -14.46 6.27 -38.68
CA GLY A 335 -15.24 6.42 -39.89
C GLY A 335 -15.14 5.23 -40.83
N GLU A 336 -15.89 5.24 -41.94
CA GLU A 336 -15.94 4.13 -42.91
C GLU A 336 -14.59 3.86 -43.59
N ARG A 337 -13.65 4.81 -43.61
CA ARG A 337 -12.29 4.64 -44.16
C ARG A 337 -11.27 4.27 -43.09
N GLY A 338 -11.68 4.05 -41.83
CA GLY A 338 -10.81 3.72 -40.72
C GLY A 338 -10.17 4.94 -40.00
N GLU A 339 -10.50 6.17 -40.40
CA GLU A 339 -10.00 7.38 -39.75
C GLU A 339 -10.61 7.50 -38.33
N LEU A 340 -9.76 7.87 -37.35
CA LEU A 340 -10.20 8.08 -35.95
C LEU A 340 -10.93 9.41 -35.85
N LEU A 341 -12.25 9.36 -35.58
CA LEU A 341 -13.10 10.52 -35.42
C LEU A 341 -13.13 11.05 -34.01
N TRP A 342 -13.14 10.14 -33.02
CA TRP A 342 -13.19 10.48 -31.62
C TRP A 342 -12.55 9.37 -30.78
N SER A 343 -11.98 9.72 -29.63
CA SER A 343 -11.43 8.75 -28.70
C SER A 343 -11.56 9.17 -27.26
N TYR A 344 -11.69 8.19 -26.40
CA TYR A 344 -11.74 8.36 -24.94
C TYR A 344 -10.80 7.36 -24.27
N TYR A 345 -10.09 7.80 -23.24
CA TYR A 345 -9.23 6.96 -22.42
C TYR A 345 -9.33 7.39 -20.96
N ALA A 346 -9.71 6.51 -20.08
CA ALA A 346 -9.77 6.80 -18.65
C ALA A 346 -9.50 5.56 -17.79
N ASN A 347 -9.05 5.81 -16.58
CA ASN A 347 -8.93 4.77 -15.58
C ASN A 347 -10.32 4.38 -15.05
N ASN A 348 -10.54 3.07 -14.85
CA ASN A 348 -11.84 2.51 -14.43
C ASN A 348 -12.23 2.88 -13.01
N GLN A 349 -11.28 3.26 -12.16
CA GLN A 349 -11.52 3.53 -10.73
C GLN A 349 -12.29 2.39 -10.03
N GLY A 350 -12.06 1.14 -10.45
CA GLY A 350 -12.77 -0.04 -9.98
C GLY A 350 -14.21 -0.19 -10.50
N SER A 351 -14.63 0.61 -11.50
CA SER A 351 -15.97 0.49 -12.11
C SER A 351 -15.90 0.77 -13.62
N PRO A 352 -15.68 -0.26 -14.46
CA PRO A 352 -15.64 -0.11 -15.91
C PRO A 352 -16.96 0.37 -16.50
N ILE A 353 -18.12 -0.07 -15.94
CA ILE A 353 -19.45 0.36 -16.40
C ILE A 353 -19.64 1.88 -16.26
N GLU A 354 -19.33 2.44 -15.10
CA GLU A 354 -19.50 3.89 -14.86
C GLU A 354 -18.54 4.71 -15.73
N THR A 355 -17.34 4.18 -16.01
CA THR A 355 -16.39 4.82 -16.91
C THR A 355 -16.88 4.79 -18.35
N ALA A 356 -17.38 3.65 -18.83
CA ALA A 356 -17.98 3.53 -20.16
C ALA A 356 -19.21 4.42 -20.30
N LYS A 357 -20.10 4.49 -19.30
CA LYS A 357 -21.28 5.36 -19.27
C LYS A 357 -20.90 6.84 -19.42
N ARG A 358 -19.87 7.29 -18.72
CA ARG A 358 -19.36 8.67 -18.88
C ARG A 358 -18.84 8.92 -20.28
N ALA A 359 -18.08 7.96 -20.85
CA ALA A 359 -17.55 8.07 -22.19
C ALA A 359 -18.64 8.12 -23.27
N VAL A 360 -19.61 7.20 -23.22
CA VAL A 360 -20.77 7.19 -24.15
C VAL A 360 -21.58 8.48 -24.02
N SER A 361 -21.79 8.97 -22.79
CA SER A 361 -22.50 10.24 -22.58
C SER A 361 -21.72 11.45 -23.12
N ALA A 362 -20.38 11.40 -23.10
CA ALA A 362 -19.56 12.43 -23.73
C ALA A 362 -19.67 12.37 -25.25
N LEU A 363 -19.50 11.18 -25.83
CA LEU A 363 -19.67 10.98 -27.28
C LEU A 363 -21.04 11.44 -27.77
N ALA A 364 -22.12 11.09 -27.08
CA ALA A 364 -23.48 11.47 -27.45
C ALA A 364 -23.72 12.99 -27.52
N ARG A 365 -22.92 13.80 -26.80
CA ARG A 365 -22.99 15.27 -26.86
C ARG A 365 -22.23 15.86 -28.04
N GLU A 366 -21.23 15.14 -28.52
CA GLU A 366 -20.33 15.60 -29.58
C GLU A 366 -20.68 15.02 -30.96
N LEU A 367 -21.46 13.92 -30.98
CA LEU A 367 -21.86 13.24 -32.21
C LEU A 367 -22.85 14.11 -33.01
N PRO A 368 -22.51 14.55 -34.24
CA PRO A 368 -23.42 15.33 -35.06
C PRO A 368 -24.58 14.47 -35.61
N GLU A 369 -25.71 15.07 -35.89
CA GLU A 369 -26.88 14.39 -36.46
C GLU A 369 -26.62 13.71 -37.81
N SER A 370 -25.59 14.17 -38.54
CA SER A 370 -25.11 13.62 -39.83
C SER A 370 -24.31 12.33 -39.70
N ALA A 371 -23.84 11.98 -38.52
CA ALA A 371 -23.05 10.77 -38.24
C ALA A 371 -23.94 9.69 -37.61
N HIS A 372 -23.82 8.46 -38.09
CA HIS A 372 -24.65 7.34 -37.62
C HIS A 372 -23.76 6.17 -37.22
N ILE A 373 -23.84 5.74 -35.94
CA ILE A 373 -23.16 4.53 -35.49
C ILE A 373 -23.86 3.31 -36.12
N LEU A 374 -23.13 2.60 -36.96
CA LEU A 374 -23.64 1.44 -37.71
C LEU A 374 -23.49 0.14 -36.92
N ARG A 375 -22.41 0.02 -36.14
CA ARG A 375 -22.08 -1.14 -35.32
C ARG A 375 -21.28 -0.72 -34.09
N GLU A 376 -21.51 -1.47 -33.00
CA GLU A 376 -20.73 -1.34 -31.77
C GLU A 376 -20.11 -2.70 -31.40
N CYS A 377 -18.87 -2.67 -30.95
CA CYS A 377 -18.16 -3.86 -30.53
C CYS A 377 -17.40 -3.61 -29.22
N SER A 378 -17.49 -4.54 -28.28
CA SER A 378 -16.66 -4.53 -27.06
C SER A 378 -15.54 -5.56 -27.13
N THR A 379 -14.44 -5.26 -26.43
CA THR A 379 -13.28 -6.15 -26.25
C THR A 379 -12.65 -5.96 -24.87
N GLY A 380 -11.64 -6.76 -24.56
CA GLY A 380 -10.95 -6.70 -23.27
C GLY A 380 -11.58 -7.60 -22.20
N TYR A 381 -11.01 -7.60 -21.00
CA TYR A 381 -11.49 -8.45 -19.87
C TYR A 381 -12.94 -8.19 -19.46
N GLY A 382 -13.45 -6.98 -19.65
CA GLY A 382 -14.84 -6.60 -19.37
C GLY A 382 -15.77 -6.68 -20.59
N GLU A 383 -15.37 -7.35 -21.67
CA GLU A 383 -16.11 -7.42 -22.93
C GLU A 383 -17.57 -7.84 -22.73
N ALA A 384 -17.80 -9.01 -22.11
CA ALA A 384 -19.15 -9.55 -21.90
C ALA A 384 -20.00 -8.65 -20.98
N LEU A 385 -19.40 -8.04 -19.98
CA LEU A 385 -20.08 -7.12 -19.06
C LEU A 385 -20.58 -5.87 -19.78
N LEU A 386 -19.73 -5.23 -20.60
CA LEU A 386 -20.12 -4.02 -21.32
C LEU A 386 -21.09 -4.33 -22.47
N LYS A 387 -20.89 -5.45 -23.18
CA LYS A 387 -21.84 -5.91 -24.20
C LYS A 387 -23.25 -6.05 -23.62
N ALA A 388 -23.36 -6.70 -22.46
CA ALA A 388 -24.66 -6.87 -21.79
C ALA A 388 -25.23 -5.55 -21.26
N ALA A 389 -24.39 -4.72 -20.61
CA ALA A 389 -24.83 -3.47 -19.98
C ALA A 389 -25.31 -2.41 -20.97
N PHE A 390 -24.69 -2.33 -22.15
CA PHE A 390 -24.98 -1.33 -23.19
C PHE A 390 -25.71 -1.91 -24.41
N SER A 391 -26.00 -3.22 -24.39
CA SER A 391 -26.66 -3.93 -25.53
C SER A 391 -25.88 -3.77 -26.85
N LEU A 392 -24.53 -3.85 -26.78
CA LEU A 392 -23.68 -3.72 -27.96
C LEU A 392 -23.88 -4.91 -28.90
N ASP A 393 -23.73 -4.67 -30.21
CA ASP A 393 -23.95 -5.68 -31.25
C ASP A 393 -23.02 -6.89 -31.08
N GLU A 394 -21.73 -6.65 -30.86
CA GLU A 394 -20.70 -7.68 -30.88
C GLU A 394 -19.75 -7.58 -29.68
N GLY A 395 -19.10 -8.70 -29.37
CA GLY A 395 -17.95 -8.79 -28.49
C GLY A 395 -16.85 -9.56 -29.20
N GLU A 396 -15.61 -9.08 -29.14
CA GLU A 396 -14.49 -9.72 -29.82
C GLU A 396 -13.34 -9.96 -28.85
N VAL A 397 -12.66 -11.07 -29.06
CA VAL A 397 -11.48 -11.43 -28.28
C VAL A 397 -10.37 -10.37 -28.47
N GLU A 398 -9.79 -9.91 -27.39
CA GLU A 398 -8.79 -8.81 -27.36
C GLU A 398 -7.63 -9.05 -28.33
N THR A 399 -7.12 -10.29 -28.41
CA THR A 399 -6.02 -10.63 -29.34
C THR A 399 -6.42 -10.51 -30.81
N ILE A 400 -7.67 -10.83 -31.15
CA ILE A 400 -8.21 -10.65 -32.52
C ILE A 400 -8.37 -9.18 -32.83
N ALA A 401 -8.96 -8.41 -31.91
CA ALA A 401 -9.11 -6.97 -32.08
C ALA A 401 -7.75 -6.27 -32.29
N HIS A 402 -6.73 -6.61 -31.50
CA HIS A 402 -5.37 -6.10 -31.68
C HIS A 402 -4.75 -6.50 -33.01
N CYS A 403 -4.91 -7.76 -33.42
CA CYS A 403 -4.37 -8.25 -34.70
C CYS A 403 -5.02 -7.50 -35.87
N THR A 404 -6.33 -7.32 -35.85
CA THR A 404 -7.07 -6.60 -36.89
C THR A 404 -6.64 -5.14 -36.99
N ALA A 405 -6.42 -4.48 -35.84
CA ALA A 405 -5.98 -3.07 -35.83
C ALA A 405 -4.52 -2.89 -36.27
N ALA A 406 -3.68 -3.93 -36.17
CA ALA A 406 -2.27 -3.87 -36.53
C ALA A 406 -1.99 -4.31 -38.01
N SER A 407 -2.96 -4.92 -38.69
CA SER A 407 -2.83 -5.43 -40.07
C SER A 407 -3.17 -4.36 -41.08
#